data_0535c8d50f1f03abc5ab3244e60cf979
#
_entry.id   0535c8d50f1f03abc5ab3244e60cf979
#
_cell.length_a   1.000
_cell.length_b   1.000
_cell.length_c   1.000
_cell.angle_alpha   90.00
_cell.angle_beta   90.00
_cell.angle_gamma   90.00
#
_symmetry.space_group_name_H-M   'P 1'
#
loop_
_entity.id
_entity.type
_entity.pdbx_description
1 polymer ?
#
loop_
_entity_poly.entity_id
_entity_poly.type
_entity_poly.pdbx_seq_one_letter_code
_entity_poly.pdbx_strand_id
1 'polypeptide(L)'
;MNEASLTQKFLKEGQAIVNRNSKLVSAVEKALKESSNRTLSALDKIKLATVIDNVSNLMMMNEADSHTEVSDIAKKQEFLNLVVCTWAKSTLPVATMTFAQTQETSVVYYLAYKYANNKGGIQAGDNLNTYDQYWVNTNKVDAASKYASAEIEGETVGSIAATDTYKMEFIPVNAGSVVITDGTDEYKDDGEGHILDSTSATVGTIDYATGVITSTTLATTNATIDYEYNNQDCPVQVPQLKLEVTDLLLRAKAYTLGYTYSTFAAFNLLRTQNVDLKDLLGEGAANELVAEIDALVYKDFANSGTTLGVTFNMNPTGYFSEHEYYQGFGNRLIQAQQLVWQKTRKIRPNVAVLGMNGAYLARHLDGFTSQEQSNPVGVHVIGSYRGLTLIENPFQDEDLCILTFKGNDFTGSYAVGEYMPVVQTQLLQYEDFRNTSSLATMISKKMLNTNFFAEVTITHDYGTASNVVYNHGI
;
A
#
# COMPACT_ATOMS: atom_id res chain seq x y z
N MET A 1 -16.47 -16.29 -11.70
CA MET A 1 -16.31 -16.86 -10.34
C MET A 1 -16.32 -15.68 -9.39
N ASN A 2 -17.32 -15.56 -8.48
CA ASN A 2 -17.43 -14.39 -7.62
C ASN A 2 -16.26 -14.32 -6.63
N GLU A 3 -15.72 -13.13 -6.37
CA GLU A 3 -14.68 -12.88 -5.33
C GLU A 3 -15.04 -13.55 -3.99
N ALA A 4 -16.31 -13.48 -3.62
CA ALA A 4 -16.83 -14.15 -2.42
C ALA A 4 -16.64 -15.68 -2.43
N SER A 5 -16.63 -16.34 -3.60
CA SER A 5 -16.48 -17.79 -3.69
C SER A 5 -15.01 -18.23 -3.59
N LEU A 6 -14.08 -17.41 -4.09
CA LEU A 6 -12.63 -17.65 -3.94
C LEU A 6 -12.20 -17.45 -2.49
N THR A 7 -12.66 -16.37 -1.87
CA THR A 7 -12.40 -16.08 -0.45
C THR A 7 -12.96 -17.17 0.45
N GLN A 8 -14.18 -17.68 0.17
CA GLN A 8 -14.76 -18.79 0.93
C GLN A 8 -14.00 -20.11 0.76
N LYS A 9 -13.47 -20.39 -0.43
CA LYS A 9 -12.66 -21.60 -0.66
C LYS A 9 -11.34 -21.50 0.08
N PHE A 10 -10.67 -20.38 0.01
CA PHE A 10 -9.43 -20.10 0.73
C PHE A 10 -9.63 -20.18 2.25
N LEU A 11 -10.72 -19.63 2.77
CA LEU A 11 -11.09 -19.71 4.18
C LEU A 11 -11.36 -21.15 4.62
N LYS A 12 -11.97 -22.00 3.78
CA LYS A 12 -12.22 -23.42 4.11
C LYS A 12 -10.93 -24.24 4.14
N GLU A 13 -10.03 -24.05 3.20
CA GLU A 13 -8.73 -24.72 3.16
C GLU A 13 -7.85 -24.27 4.34
N GLY A 14 -7.80 -22.96 4.61
CA GLY A 14 -7.08 -22.40 5.74
C GLY A 14 -7.65 -22.84 7.10
N GLN A 15 -8.97 -23.04 7.20
CA GLN A 15 -9.60 -23.50 8.44
C GLN A 15 -9.12 -24.89 8.86
N ALA A 16 -8.76 -25.75 7.92
CA ALA A 16 -8.20 -27.08 8.24
C ALA A 16 -6.83 -26.94 8.93
N ILE A 17 -5.99 -26.00 8.48
CA ILE A 17 -4.67 -25.72 9.10
C ILE A 17 -4.86 -25.09 10.49
N VAL A 18 -5.80 -24.16 10.64
CA VAL A 18 -6.14 -23.55 11.94
C VAL A 18 -6.63 -24.61 12.93
N ASN A 19 -7.48 -25.55 12.50
CA ASN A 19 -7.98 -26.62 13.37
C ASN A 19 -6.86 -27.54 13.83
N ARG A 20 -5.88 -27.85 12.96
CA ARG A 20 -4.70 -28.64 13.32
C ARG A 20 -3.87 -27.95 14.41
N ASN A 21 -3.69 -26.67 14.31
CA ASN A 21 -2.87 -25.85 15.22
C ASN A 21 -3.70 -25.06 16.25
N SER A 22 -4.96 -25.46 16.49
CA SER A 22 -5.93 -24.67 17.28
C SER A 22 -5.47 -24.31 18.69
N LYS A 23 -4.77 -25.21 19.38
CA LYS A 23 -4.22 -24.96 20.72
C LYS A 23 -3.15 -23.87 20.70
N LEU A 24 -2.26 -23.89 19.70
CA LEU A 24 -1.18 -22.91 19.57
C LEU A 24 -1.73 -21.55 19.15
N VAL A 25 -2.62 -21.53 18.16
CA VAL A 25 -3.27 -20.28 17.71
C VAL A 25 -4.06 -19.63 18.83
N SER A 26 -4.79 -20.40 19.65
CA SER A 26 -5.53 -19.86 20.79
C SER A 26 -4.62 -19.34 21.91
N ALA A 27 -3.47 -19.97 22.14
CA ALA A 27 -2.47 -19.51 23.09
C ALA A 27 -1.86 -18.17 22.64
N VAL A 28 -1.51 -18.04 21.36
CA VAL A 28 -1.02 -16.79 20.77
C VAL A 28 -2.08 -15.69 20.83
N GLU A 29 -3.33 -16.00 20.50
CA GLU A 29 -4.43 -15.03 20.56
C GLU A 29 -4.64 -14.51 22.00
N LYS A 30 -4.57 -15.40 22.99
CA LYS A 30 -4.67 -15.03 24.41
C LYS A 30 -3.52 -14.11 24.82
N ALA A 31 -2.28 -14.46 24.46
CA ALA A 31 -1.11 -13.65 24.77
C ALA A 31 -1.11 -12.28 24.07
N LEU A 32 -1.54 -12.22 22.81
CA LEU A 32 -1.71 -10.95 22.07
C LEU A 32 -2.79 -10.07 22.70
N LYS A 33 -3.87 -10.65 23.18
CA LYS A 33 -4.92 -9.92 23.86
C LYS A 33 -4.44 -9.36 25.20
N GLU A 34 -3.62 -10.09 25.93
CA GLU A 34 -3.03 -9.67 27.21
C GLU A 34 -1.94 -8.62 27.03
N SER A 35 -1.09 -8.75 26.00
CA SER A 35 0.06 -7.85 25.78
C SER A 35 -0.28 -6.56 25.03
N SER A 36 -1.15 -6.62 24.03
CA SER A 36 -1.39 -5.50 23.09
C SER A 36 -2.87 -5.19 22.85
N ASN A 37 -3.78 -5.83 23.57
CA ASN A 37 -5.24 -5.73 23.39
C ASN A 37 -5.71 -5.94 21.92
N ARG A 38 -4.94 -6.68 21.14
CA ARG A 38 -5.24 -7.01 19.73
C ARG A 38 -6.00 -8.32 19.65
N THR A 39 -7.02 -8.34 18.78
CA THR A 39 -7.75 -9.57 18.41
C THR A 39 -7.36 -9.97 16.99
N LEU A 40 -7.09 -11.26 16.80
CA LEU A 40 -6.74 -11.80 15.48
C LEU A 40 -7.99 -11.93 14.61
N SER A 41 -7.94 -11.45 13.39
CA SER A 41 -8.96 -11.71 12.38
C SER A 41 -8.92 -13.19 11.94
N ALA A 42 -9.95 -13.67 11.25
CA ALA A 42 -9.98 -15.05 10.73
C ALA A 42 -8.81 -15.33 9.77
N LEU A 43 -8.44 -14.34 8.97
CA LEU A 43 -7.31 -14.40 8.04
C LEU A 43 -5.97 -14.41 8.79
N ASP A 44 -5.81 -13.60 9.83
CA ASP A 44 -4.59 -13.60 10.64
C ASP A 44 -4.38 -14.93 11.36
N LYS A 45 -5.47 -15.59 11.80
CA LYS A 45 -5.40 -16.94 12.37
C LYS A 45 -4.91 -17.98 11.35
N ILE A 46 -5.35 -17.87 10.10
CA ILE A 46 -4.88 -18.75 9.02
C ILE A 46 -3.41 -18.50 8.73
N LYS A 47 -2.99 -17.23 8.62
CA LYS A 47 -1.60 -16.86 8.41
C LYS A 47 -0.69 -17.41 9.51
N LEU A 48 -1.06 -17.15 10.76
CA LEU A 48 -0.34 -17.66 11.92
C LEU A 48 -0.26 -19.19 11.94
N ALA A 49 -1.36 -19.87 11.66
CA ALA A 49 -1.39 -21.33 11.61
C ALA A 49 -0.48 -21.91 10.50
N THR A 50 -0.41 -21.25 9.34
CA THR A 50 0.50 -21.65 8.24
C THR A 50 1.96 -21.46 8.63
N VAL A 51 2.29 -20.35 9.26
CA VAL A 51 3.63 -20.06 9.77
C VAL A 51 4.06 -21.10 10.82
N ILE A 52 3.16 -21.47 11.75
CA ILE A 52 3.39 -22.53 12.74
C ILE A 52 3.62 -23.90 12.05
N ASP A 53 2.87 -24.20 11.00
CA ASP A 53 3.02 -25.45 10.24
C ASP A 53 4.39 -25.51 9.53
N ASN A 54 4.86 -24.41 8.94
CA ASN A 54 6.19 -24.29 8.32
C ASN A 54 7.31 -24.62 9.34
N VAL A 55 7.19 -24.10 10.56
CA VAL A 55 8.17 -24.35 11.61
C VAL A 55 8.10 -25.78 12.13
N SER A 56 6.90 -26.33 12.29
CA SER A 56 6.75 -27.74 12.66
C SER A 56 7.45 -28.65 11.65
N ASN A 57 7.33 -28.34 10.35
CA ASN A 57 8.03 -29.07 9.31
C ASN A 57 9.55 -28.91 9.40
N LEU A 58 10.04 -27.71 9.67
CA LEU A 58 11.47 -27.45 9.86
C LEU A 58 12.02 -28.23 11.07
N MET A 59 11.28 -28.25 12.17
CA MET A 59 11.66 -29.03 13.37
C MET A 59 11.72 -30.53 13.10
N MET A 60 10.75 -31.06 12.37
CA MET A 60 10.76 -32.49 11.98
C MET A 60 11.94 -32.83 11.10
N MET A 61 12.38 -31.94 10.20
CA MET A 61 13.58 -32.13 9.38
C MET A 61 14.83 -32.17 10.24
N ASN A 62 14.94 -31.28 11.23
CA ASN A 62 16.09 -31.23 12.15
C ASN A 62 16.09 -32.42 13.14
N GLU A 63 14.95 -32.96 13.52
CA GLU A 63 14.86 -34.15 14.38
C GLU A 63 15.26 -35.44 13.65
N ALA A 64 15.03 -35.52 12.34
CA ALA A 64 15.46 -36.65 11.53
C ALA A 64 16.99 -36.80 11.45
N ASP A 65 17.73 -35.71 11.63
CA ASP A 65 19.19 -35.69 11.57
C ASP A 65 19.87 -35.81 12.95
N SER A 66 19.17 -35.60 14.06
CA SER A 66 19.77 -35.66 15.41
C SER A 66 19.19 -36.80 16.26
N HIS A 67 20.03 -37.74 16.64
CA HIS A 67 19.72 -38.88 17.50
C HIS A 67 19.50 -38.54 18.99
N THR A 68 19.14 -37.30 19.34
CA THR A 68 18.96 -36.87 20.74
C THR A 68 17.48 -36.59 21.03
N GLU A 69 16.87 -37.50 21.77
CA GLU A 69 15.56 -37.34 22.40
C GLU A 69 15.61 -36.28 23.51
N VAL A 70 15.54 -34.99 23.13
CA VAL A 70 15.30 -33.91 24.10
C VAL A 70 13.84 -33.55 24.03
N SER A 71 13.19 -33.51 25.18
CA SER A 71 11.74 -33.35 25.35
C SER A 71 11.14 -32.27 24.42
N ASP A 72 10.41 -32.74 23.46
CA ASP A 72 9.71 -32.04 22.37
C ASP A 72 8.81 -30.87 22.87
N ILE A 73 8.33 -30.99 24.10
CA ILE A 73 7.40 -30.04 24.73
C ILE A 73 8.10 -28.74 25.14
N ALA A 74 9.31 -28.80 25.68
CA ALA A 74 10.04 -27.63 26.13
C ALA A 74 10.48 -26.74 24.93
N LYS A 75 10.96 -27.38 23.87
CA LYS A 75 11.35 -26.66 22.62
C LYS A 75 10.16 -25.99 21.95
N LYS A 76 9.00 -26.65 21.91
CA LYS A 76 7.76 -26.09 21.36
C LYS A 76 7.27 -24.89 22.17
N GLN A 77 7.47 -24.89 23.49
CA GLN A 77 7.04 -23.83 24.37
C GLN A 77 7.95 -22.59 24.29
N GLU A 78 9.29 -22.78 24.24
CA GLU A 78 10.26 -21.71 24.00
C GLU A 78 10.00 -21.05 22.64
N PHE A 79 9.79 -21.83 21.60
CA PHE A 79 9.47 -21.35 20.26
C PHE A 79 8.17 -20.54 20.23
N LEU A 80 7.10 -21.03 20.89
CA LEU A 80 5.83 -20.34 20.94
C LEU A 80 5.96 -18.97 21.60
N ASN A 81 6.69 -18.87 22.70
CA ASN A 81 6.95 -17.60 23.39
C ASN A 81 7.67 -16.62 22.48
N LEU A 82 8.64 -17.06 21.70
CA LEU A 82 9.38 -16.24 20.77
C LEU A 82 8.48 -15.70 19.64
N VAL A 83 7.65 -16.55 19.04
CA VAL A 83 6.69 -16.13 18.00
C VAL A 83 5.67 -15.13 18.56
N VAL A 84 5.18 -15.34 19.78
CA VAL A 84 4.24 -14.40 20.43
C VAL A 84 4.91 -13.04 20.64
N CYS A 85 6.14 -13.01 21.17
CA CYS A 85 6.87 -11.78 21.41
C CYS A 85 7.13 -11.01 20.11
N THR A 86 7.53 -11.68 19.04
CA THR A 86 7.86 -11.04 17.76
C THR A 86 6.62 -10.51 17.05
N TRP A 87 5.53 -11.26 17.01
CA TRP A 87 4.28 -10.84 16.40
C TRP A 87 3.59 -9.70 17.16
N ALA A 88 3.70 -9.68 18.48
CA ALA A 88 3.11 -8.62 19.31
C ALA A 88 3.81 -7.27 19.11
N LYS A 89 5.12 -7.29 18.82
CA LYS A 89 5.96 -6.09 18.73
C LYS A 89 6.03 -5.52 17.31
N SER A 90 5.91 -6.35 16.26
CA SER A 90 5.94 -5.86 14.88
C SER A 90 4.71 -5.01 14.54
N THR A 91 4.96 -3.86 13.92
CA THR A 91 3.92 -2.96 13.40
C THR A 91 3.54 -3.24 11.95
N LEU A 92 4.28 -4.11 11.25
CA LEU A 92 4.03 -4.45 9.84
C LEU A 92 2.61 -4.96 9.58
N PRO A 93 2.00 -5.82 10.44
CA PRO A 93 0.62 -6.24 10.22
C PRO A 93 -0.41 -5.09 10.26
N VAL A 94 -0.04 -3.94 10.82
CA VAL A 94 -0.90 -2.74 10.84
C VAL A 94 -0.71 -1.90 9.58
N ALA A 95 0.52 -1.77 9.09
CA ALA A 95 0.87 -0.86 8.00
C ALA A 95 0.87 -1.52 6.62
N THR A 96 1.09 -2.83 6.54
CA THR A 96 1.28 -3.56 5.30
C THR A 96 0.29 -4.70 5.13
N MET A 97 0.21 -5.20 3.90
CA MET A 97 -0.47 -6.45 3.60
C MET A 97 0.49 -7.60 3.93
N THR A 98 0.18 -8.36 4.98
CA THR A 98 0.97 -9.51 5.41
C THR A 98 0.32 -10.81 4.95
N PHE A 99 1.12 -11.80 4.53
CA PHE A 99 0.65 -13.12 4.18
C PHE A 99 1.71 -14.17 4.52
N ALA A 100 1.26 -15.41 4.76
CA ALA A 100 2.16 -16.53 5.00
C ALA A 100 2.58 -17.15 3.67
N GLN A 101 3.88 -17.41 3.50
CA GLN A 101 4.42 -18.11 2.35
C GLN A 101 4.59 -19.59 2.67
N THR A 102 4.26 -20.47 1.72
CA THR A 102 4.48 -21.91 1.82
C THR A 102 5.81 -22.35 1.19
N GLN A 103 6.43 -21.47 0.39
CA GLN A 103 7.69 -21.72 -0.29
C GLN A 103 8.56 -20.46 -0.23
N GLU A 104 9.90 -20.62 -0.32
CA GLU A 104 10.86 -19.50 -0.35
C GLU A 104 10.52 -18.48 -1.44
N THR A 105 10.09 -18.96 -2.59
CA THR A 105 9.62 -18.13 -3.70
C THR A 105 8.13 -18.36 -3.87
N SER A 106 7.35 -17.33 -3.69
CA SER A 106 5.90 -17.38 -3.89
C SER A 106 5.44 -16.29 -4.85
N VAL A 107 4.27 -16.52 -5.44
CA VAL A 107 3.64 -15.58 -6.36
C VAL A 107 2.40 -15.03 -5.68
N VAL A 108 2.32 -13.71 -5.58
CA VAL A 108 1.11 -13.03 -5.15
C VAL A 108 0.37 -12.57 -6.40
N TYR A 109 -0.88 -12.95 -6.49
CA TYR A 109 -1.76 -12.53 -7.57
C TYR A 109 -2.55 -11.31 -7.13
N TYR A 110 -2.58 -10.29 -7.96
CA TYR A 110 -3.52 -9.20 -7.78
C TYR A 110 -4.35 -9.00 -9.05
N LEU A 111 -5.59 -8.57 -8.83
CA LEU A 111 -6.57 -8.41 -9.89
C LEU A 111 -6.55 -6.97 -10.38
N ALA A 112 -6.30 -6.77 -11.67
CA ALA A 112 -6.40 -5.50 -12.34
C ALA A 112 -7.58 -5.54 -13.33
N TYR A 113 -8.50 -4.60 -13.20
CA TYR A 113 -9.55 -4.42 -14.19
C TYR A 113 -9.04 -3.46 -15.25
N LYS A 114 -9.13 -3.86 -16.52
CA LYS A 114 -8.70 -3.07 -17.67
C LYS A 114 -9.82 -2.88 -18.67
N TYR A 115 -9.73 -1.79 -19.42
CA TYR A 115 -10.59 -1.60 -20.59
C TYR A 115 -10.17 -2.57 -21.68
N ALA A 116 -11.12 -3.27 -22.28
CA ALA A 116 -10.85 -4.28 -23.31
C ALA A 116 -10.86 -3.68 -24.73
N ASN A 117 -11.62 -2.62 -24.95
CA ASN A 117 -11.80 -1.97 -26.25
C ASN A 117 -11.33 -0.51 -26.17
N ASN A 118 -10.86 0.01 -27.30
CA ASN A 118 -10.66 1.44 -27.46
C ASN A 118 -12.03 2.14 -27.47
N LYS A 119 -12.10 3.30 -26.84
CA LYS A 119 -13.26 4.18 -26.95
C LYS A 119 -12.86 5.62 -26.62
N GLY A 120 -12.92 6.49 -27.61
CA GLY A 120 -12.49 7.88 -27.46
C GLY A 120 -11.03 7.99 -27.00
N GLY A 121 -10.80 8.74 -25.93
CA GLY A 121 -9.47 8.89 -25.34
C GLY A 121 -8.94 7.69 -24.57
N ILE A 122 -9.75 6.61 -24.42
CA ILE A 122 -9.38 5.38 -23.70
C ILE A 122 -8.82 4.35 -24.66
N GLN A 123 -7.70 3.74 -24.29
CA GLN A 123 -7.09 2.65 -25.04
C GLN A 123 -7.34 1.30 -24.37
N ALA A 124 -7.46 0.23 -25.19
CA ALA A 124 -7.52 -1.13 -24.69
C ALA A 124 -6.26 -1.46 -23.90
N GLY A 125 -6.44 -2.00 -22.70
CA GLY A 125 -5.35 -2.29 -21.77
C GLY A 125 -5.09 -1.21 -20.72
N ASP A 126 -5.71 -0.03 -20.84
CA ASP A 126 -5.69 0.97 -19.77
C ASP A 126 -6.37 0.43 -18.51
N ASN A 127 -5.86 0.78 -17.35
CA ASN A 127 -6.43 0.31 -16.08
C ASN A 127 -7.75 1.01 -15.78
N LEU A 128 -8.73 0.20 -15.37
CA LEU A 128 -10.04 0.70 -15.02
C LEU A 128 -9.99 1.42 -13.67
N ASN A 129 -10.21 2.72 -13.68
CA ASN A 129 -10.49 3.51 -12.47
C ASN A 129 -9.45 3.41 -11.37
N THR A 130 -8.23 2.92 -11.56
CA THR A 130 -7.66 2.54 -10.34
C THR A 130 -6.30 3.01 -10.03
N TYR A 131 -5.38 2.96 -10.74
CA TYR A 131 -4.13 2.81 -10.05
C TYR A 131 -2.99 3.42 -10.83
N ASP A 132 -3.28 3.97 -11.99
CA ASP A 132 -2.25 4.46 -12.87
C ASP A 132 -2.39 5.94 -13.25
N GLN A 133 -1.36 6.42 -13.88
CA GLN A 133 -1.14 7.76 -14.44
C GLN A 133 -2.31 8.32 -15.27
N TYR A 134 -3.32 7.53 -15.49
CA TYR A 134 -4.51 7.81 -16.26
C TYR A 134 -5.22 9.11 -15.81
N TRP A 135 -5.33 9.31 -14.50
CA TRP A 135 -6.08 10.43 -13.91
C TRP A 135 -5.29 11.74 -13.84
N VAL A 136 -4.06 11.75 -14.28
CA VAL A 136 -3.25 12.98 -14.37
C VAL A 136 -3.67 13.81 -15.60
N ASN A 137 -4.26 13.18 -16.61
CA ASN A 137 -4.73 13.88 -17.79
C ASN A 137 -6.25 14.14 -17.69
N THR A 138 -6.65 15.40 -17.57
CA THR A 138 -8.05 15.81 -17.41
C THR A 138 -8.95 15.31 -18.54
N ASN A 139 -8.45 15.23 -19.76
CA ASN A 139 -9.23 14.75 -20.91
C ASN A 139 -9.62 13.27 -20.79
N LYS A 140 -8.76 12.45 -20.21
CA LYS A 140 -9.06 11.02 -19.99
C LYS A 140 -10.05 10.78 -18.85
N VAL A 141 -10.18 11.69 -17.89
CA VAL A 141 -11.16 11.59 -16.80
C VAL A 141 -12.58 11.62 -17.35
N ASP A 142 -12.84 12.54 -18.25
CA ASP A 142 -14.17 12.71 -18.84
C ASP A 142 -14.51 11.53 -19.74
N ALA A 143 -13.57 11.09 -20.58
CA ALA A 143 -13.72 9.91 -21.41
C ALA A 143 -13.98 8.63 -20.57
N ALA A 144 -13.31 8.46 -19.44
CA ALA A 144 -13.54 7.31 -18.55
C ALA A 144 -14.91 7.36 -17.87
N SER A 145 -15.40 8.52 -17.52
CA SER A 145 -16.73 8.68 -16.92
C SER A 145 -17.86 8.29 -17.88
N LYS A 146 -17.62 8.41 -19.18
CA LYS A 146 -18.56 8.14 -20.27
C LYS A 146 -18.32 6.83 -21.00
N TYR A 147 -17.37 5.99 -20.54
CA TYR A 147 -17.04 4.72 -21.21
C TYR A 147 -18.25 3.80 -21.44
N ALA A 148 -19.18 3.76 -20.51
CA ALA A 148 -20.41 2.95 -20.63
C ALA A 148 -21.57 3.66 -21.35
N SER A 149 -21.47 4.97 -21.61
CA SER A 149 -22.51 5.76 -22.29
C SER A 149 -22.40 5.63 -23.81
N ALA A 150 -23.37 6.18 -24.53
CA ALA A 150 -23.28 6.32 -25.99
C ALA A 150 -22.37 7.47 -26.43
N GLU A 151 -21.88 8.28 -25.49
CA GLU A 151 -21.00 9.40 -25.77
C GLU A 151 -19.55 8.94 -25.94
N ILE A 152 -18.86 9.49 -26.92
CA ILE A 152 -17.44 9.34 -27.18
C ILE A 152 -16.77 10.67 -26.93
N GLU A 153 -15.72 10.69 -26.11
CA GLU A 153 -14.91 11.89 -25.85
C GLU A 153 -13.45 11.62 -26.16
N GLY A 154 -12.81 12.56 -26.86
CA GLY A 154 -11.40 12.56 -27.13
C GLY A 154 -10.94 11.49 -28.12
N GLU A 155 -11.76 11.07 -29.08
CA GLU A 155 -11.29 10.22 -30.18
C GLU A 155 -10.26 10.99 -31.00
N THR A 156 -9.03 10.43 -31.08
CA THR A 156 -7.92 11.11 -31.72
C THR A 156 -8.03 11.00 -33.23
N VAL A 157 -8.17 12.11 -33.90
CA VAL A 157 -8.23 12.19 -35.37
C VAL A 157 -6.84 12.44 -35.94
N GLY A 158 -6.01 13.17 -35.22
CA GLY A 158 -4.71 13.64 -35.69
C GLY A 158 -4.83 14.80 -36.68
N SER A 159 -4.07 14.73 -37.79
CA SER A 159 -4.07 15.77 -38.82
C SER A 159 -5.03 15.42 -39.93
N ILE A 160 -5.98 16.30 -40.20
CA ILE A 160 -6.84 16.27 -41.37
C ILE A 160 -6.39 17.41 -42.29
N ALA A 161 -6.07 17.11 -43.54
CA ALA A 161 -5.83 18.12 -44.56
C ALA A 161 -7.10 18.44 -45.34
N ALA A 162 -7.11 19.58 -46.02
CA ALA A 162 -8.22 19.91 -46.94
C ALA A 162 -8.38 18.80 -47.99
N THR A 163 -9.62 18.35 -48.18
CA THR A 163 -10.01 17.22 -49.03
C THR A 163 -9.78 15.81 -48.49
N ASP A 164 -9.30 15.67 -47.28
CA ASP A 164 -9.16 14.38 -46.64
C ASP A 164 -10.51 13.89 -46.06
N THR A 165 -10.59 12.58 -45.84
CA THR A 165 -11.71 11.92 -45.19
C THR A 165 -11.28 11.25 -43.93
N TYR A 166 -12.06 11.39 -42.86
CA TYR A 166 -11.86 10.69 -41.59
C TYR A 166 -13.11 9.84 -41.30
N LYS A 167 -12.90 8.62 -40.86
CA LYS A 167 -13.98 7.71 -40.45
C LYS A 167 -13.96 7.51 -38.94
N MET A 168 -15.06 7.86 -38.29
CA MET A 168 -15.26 7.62 -36.86
C MET A 168 -15.31 6.13 -36.52
N GLU A 169 -14.86 5.77 -35.32
CA GLU A 169 -14.78 4.38 -34.87
C GLU A 169 -16.16 3.79 -34.55
N PHE A 170 -17.05 4.56 -33.95
CA PHE A 170 -18.38 4.12 -33.54
C PHE A 170 -19.47 4.73 -34.45
N ILE A 171 -20.23 3.87 -35.12
CA ILE A 171 -21.23 4.24 -36.08
C ILE A 171 -22.54 3.42 -35.88
N PRO A 172 -23.71 3.94 -36.25
CA PRO A 172 -24.02 5.27 -36.80
C PRO A 172 -23.96 6.39 -35.72
N VAL A 173 -23.73 7.61 -36.17
CA VAL A 173 -23.58 8.81 -35.35
C VAL A 173 -24.90 9.54 -35.24
N ASN A 174 -25.20 10.10 -34.06
CA ASN A 174 -26.38 10.94 -33.87
C ASN A 174 -26.15 12.34 -34.47
N ALA A 175 -27.11 12.80 -35.28
CA ALA A 175 -27.01 14.11 -35.92
C ALA A 175 -26.96 15.24 -34.89
N GLY A 176 -26.11 16.24 -35.12
CA GLY A 176 -25.95 17.38 -34.25
C GLY A 176 -25.09 17.14 -33.00
N SER A 177 -24.48 15.95 -32.88
CA SER A 177 -23.68 15.60 -31.70
C SER A 177 -22.18 15.78 -31.88
N VAL A 178 -21.67 16.00 -33.12
CA VAL A 178 -20.26 15.99 -33.41
C VAL A 178 -19.62 17.34 -33.11
N VAL A 179 -18.56 17.30 -32.32
CA VAL A 179 -17.71 18.47 -32.01
C VAL A 179 -16.26 18.07 -32.28
N ILE A 180 -15.58 18.80 -33.11
CA ILE A 180 -14.15 18.61 -33.41
C ILE A 180 -13.39 19.73 -32.72
N THR A 181 -12.38 19.39 -31.93
CA THR A 181 -11.52 20.36 -31.22
C THR A 181 -10.10 20.22 -31.67
N ASP A 182 -9.47 21.30 -32.15
CA ASP A 182 -8.05 21.40 -32.48
C ASP A 182 -7.40 22.58 -31.71
N GLY A 183 -6.83 22.28 -30.57
CA GLY A 183 -6.30 23.29 -29.66
C GLY A 183 -7.40 24.19 -29.06
N THR A 184 -7.55 25.40 -29.58
CA THR A 184 -8.58 26.37 -29.16
C THR A 184 -9.74 26.47 -30.14
N ASP A 185 -9.62 25.87 -31.32
CA ASP A 185 -10.62 25.94 -32.39
C ASP A 185 -11.62 24.81 -32.25
N GLU A 186 -12.90 25.16 -32.28
CA GLU A 186 -14.01 24.21 -32.20
C GLU A 186 -14.81 24.26 -33.49
N TYR A 187 -15.11 23.08 -34.03
CA TYR A 187 -15.98 22.89 -35.20
C TYR A 187 -17.17 22.05 -34.77
N LYS A 188 -18.38 22.48 -35.15
CA LYS A 188 -19.62 21.86 -34.69
C LYS A 188 -20.46 21.39 -35.87
N ASP A 189 -21.15 20.29 -35.66
CA ASP A 189 -22.16 19.75 -36.57
C ASP A 189 -23.47 20.51 -36.46
N ASP A 190 -24.08 20.86 -37.58
CA ASP A 190 -25.38 21.56 -37.66
C ASP A 190 -26.60 20.64 -37.57
N GLY A 191 -26.38 19.32 -37.57
CA GLY A 191 -27.44 18.32 -37.60
C GLY A 191 -28.04 18.04 -39.02
N GLU A 192 -27.61 18.79 -40.05
CA GLU A 192 -28.03 18.64 -41.46
C GLU A 192 -26.91 18.00 -42.32
N GLY A 193 -25.79 17.64 -41.71
CA GLY A 193 -24.67 17.00 -42.41
C GLY A 193 -23.54 17.94 -42.75
N HIS A 194 -23.49 19.15 -42.18
CA HIS A 194 -22.41 20.10 -42.39
C HIS A 194 -21.63 20.36 -41.09
N ILE A 195 -20.34 20.48 -41.21
CA ILE A 195 -19.44 20.88 -40.09
C ILE A 195 -19.16 22.37 -40.28
N LEU A 196 -19.46 23.13 -39.23
CA LEU A 196 -19.33 24.59 -39.19
C LEU A 196 -18.14 25.01 -38.32
N ASP A 197 -17.46 26.06 -38.71
CA ASP A 197 -16.48 26.75 -37.89
C ASP A 197 -17.11 27.73 -36.89
N SER A 198 -16.31 28.41 -36.09
CA SER A 198 -16.75 29.44 -35.15
C SER A 198 -17.46 30.63 -35.81
N THR A 199 -17.31 30.81 -37.14
CA THR A 199 -17.96 31.86 -37.93
C THR A 199 -19.22 31.38 -38.64
N SER A 200 -19.66 30.13 -38.40
CA SER A 200 -20.77 29.45 -39.07
C SER A 200 -20.56 29.20 -40.57
N ALA A 201 -19.28 29.18 -41.02
CA ALA A 201 -18.96 28.79 -42.38
C ALA A 201 -18.80 27.26 -42.47
N THR A 202 -19.32 26.64 -43.52
CA THR A 202 -19.19 25.20 -43.77
C THR A 202 -17.74 24.83 -44.13
N VAL A 203 -17.07 24.03 -43.32
CA VAL A 203 -15.70 23.61 -43.52
C VAL A 203 -15.57 22.13 -43.91
N GLY A 204 -16.66 21.38 -43.75
CA GLY A 204 -16.69 19.95 -44.09
C GLY A 204 -18.14 19.42 -44.12
N THR A 205 -18.29 18.16 -44.49
CA THR A 205 -19.54 17.44 -44.46
C THR A 205 -19.43 16.13 -43.72
N ILE A 206 -20.51 15.66 -43.10
CA ILE A 206 -20.55 14.41 -42.37
C ILE A 206 -21.70 13.52 -42.89
N ASP A 207 -21.41 12.23 -43.03
CA ASP A 207 -22.42 11.19 -43.25
C ASP A 207 -22.63 10.41 -41.94
N TYR A 208 -23.76 10.61 -41.30
CA TYR A 208 -24.07 10.00 -39.98
C TYR A 208 -24.17 8.47 -40.02
N ALA A 209 -24.59 7.89 -41.15
CA ALA A 209 -24.75 6.45 -41.26
C ALA A 209 -23.41 5.72 -41.36
N THR A 210 -22.45 6.29 -42.06
CA THR A 210 -21.12 5.73 -42.28
C THR A 210 -20.07 6.28 -41.32
N GLY A 211 -20.38 7.39 -40.64
CA GLY A 211 -19.48 8.09 -39.75
C GLY A 211 -18.28 8.74 -40.45
N VAL A 212 -18.43 9.05 -41.74
CA VAL A 212 -17.36 9.64 -42.56
C VAL A 212 -17.49 11.17 -42.58
N ILE A 213 -16.46 11.83 -42.13
CA ILE A 213 -16.24 13.27 -42.26
C ILE A 213 -15.41 13.51 -43.51
N THR A 214 -15.89 14.40 -44.40
CA THR A 214 -15.17 14.84 -45.56
C THR A 214 -14.82 16.33 -45.40
N SER A 215 -13.54 16.63 -45.32
CA SER A 215 -13.05 18.01 -45.22
C SER A 215 -13.16 18.74 -46.53
N THR A 216 -13.63 19.98 -46.52
CA THR A 216 -13.50 20.91 -47.66
C THR A 216 -12.42 21.94 -47.45
N THR A 217 -12.38 22.54 -46.29
CA THR A 217 -11.36 23.53 -45.89
C THR A 217 -10.86 23.26 -44.47
N LEU A 218 -11.41 22.26 -43.78
CA LEU A 218 -11.00 21.88 -42.45
C LEU A 218 -9.53 21.38 -42.50
N ALA A 219 -8.67 22.05 -41.80
CA ALA A 219 -7.28 21.65 -41.65
C ALA A 219 -6.95 21.61 -40.14
N THR A 220 -6.63 20.43 -39.62
CA THR A 220 -6.34 20.21 -38.21
C THR A 220 -4.96 19.58 -38.06
N THR A 221 -4.32 19.80 -36.88
CA THR A 221 -2.98 19.29 -36.60
C THR A 221 -3.02 18.15 -35.57
N ASN A 222 -3.80 18.32 -34.50
CA ASN A 222 -3.95 17.34 -33.43
C ASN A 222 -5.40 17.34 -32.92
N ALA A 223 -6.36 17.15 -33.84
CA ALA A 223 -7.76 17.22 -33.50
C ALA A 223 -8.24 16.00 -32.72
N THR A 224 -9.17 16.25 -31.83
CA THR A 224 -10.00 15.26 -31.16
C THR A 224 -11.45 15.45 -31.54
N ILE A 225 -12.20 14.35 -31.61
CA ILE A 225 -13.64 14.40 -31.89
C ILE A 225 -14.41 13.87 -30.69
N ASP A 226 -15.43 14.60 -30.33
CA ASP A 226 -16.46 14.22 -29.36
C ASP A 226 -17.77 14.04 -30.11
N TYR A 227 -18.48 12.94 -29.86
CA TYR A 227 -19.75 12.64 -30.52
C TYR A 227 -20.58 11.63 -29.75
N GLU A 228 -21.86 11.49 -30.15
CA GLU A 228 -22.78 10.48 -29.63
C GLU A 228 -23.16 9.50 -30.76
N TYR A 229 -23.03 8.19 -30.48
CA TYR A 229 -23.45 7.16 -31.44
C TYR A 229 -24.78 6.51 -31.05
N ASN A 230 -25.49 6.00 -32.05
CA ASN A 230 -26.75 5.29 -31.83
C ASN A 230 -26.46 3.87 -31.31
N ASN A 231 -26.62 3.70 -29.99
CA ASN A 231 -26.31 2.44 -29.28
C ASN A 231 -27.29 1.30 -29.65
N GLN A 232 -28.47 1.61 -30.23
CA GLN A 232 -29.43 0.59 -30.64
C GLN A 232 -29.06 -0.09 -31.96
N ASP A 233 -28.43 0.65 -32.85
CA ASP A 233 -28.06 0.18 -34.18
C ASP A 233 -26.55 -0.28 -34.25
N CYS A 234 -25.83 -0.22 -33.11
CA CYS A 234 -24.41 -0.57 -33.00
C CYS A 234 -24.14 -1.70 -31.98
N PRO A 235 -24.77 -2.88 -32.13
CA PRO A 235 -24.68 -3.94 -31.10
C PRO A 235 -23.31 -4.61 -31.03
N VAL A 236 -22.44 -4.42 -32.02
CA VAL A 236 -21.12 -5.08 -32.11
C VAL A 236 -20.01 -4.30 -31.39
N GLN A 237 -20.23 -3.02 -31.09
CA GLN A 237 -19.25 -2.10 -30.53
C GLN A 237 -19.50 -1.80 -29.04
N VAL A 238 -20.11 -2.73 -28.30
CA VAL A 238 -20.34 -2.57 -26.87
C VAL A 238 -19.02 -2.51 -26.12
N PRO A 239 -18.78 -1.47 -25.31
CA PRO A 239 -17.60 -1.36 -24.48
C PRO A 239 -17.45 -2.54 -23.52
N GLN A 240 -16.28 -3.13 -23.44
CA GLN A 240 -16.01 -4.33 -22.67
C GLN A 240 -14.93 -4.08 -21.61
N LEU A 241 -15.04 -4.81 -20.51
CA LEU A 241 -14.04 -4.84 -19.45
C LEU A 241 -13.32 -6.18 -19.47
N LYS A 242 -12.01 -6.15 -19.24
CA LYS A 242 -11.15 -7.32 -19.10
C LYS A 242 -10.61 -7.40 -17.67
N LEU A 243 -10.69 -8.58 -17.09
CA LEU A 243 -10.00 -8.88 -15.86
C LEU A 243 -8.63 -9.46 -16.21
N GLU A 244 -7.58 -8.80 -15.75
CA GLU A 244 -6.21 -9.28 -15.89
C GLU A 244 -5.69 -9.66 -14.50
N VAL A 245 -5.10 -10.85 -14.42
CA VAL A 245 -4.44 -11.34 -13.21
C VAL A 245 -2.95 -11.06 -13.40
N THR A 246 -2.44 -10.16 -12.59
CA THR A 246 -1.00 -9.87 -12.58
C THR A 246 -0.34 -10.64 -11.46
N ASP A 247 0.73 -11.32 -11.78
CA ASP A 247 1.56 -12.07 -10.84
C ASP A 247 2.76 -11.25 -10.38
N LEU A 248 3.01 -11.28 -9.08
CA LEU A 248 4.15 -10.63 -8.47
C LEU A 248 5.00 -11.66 -7.74
N LEU A 249 6.22 -11.86 -8.21
CA LEU A 249 7.16 -12.77 -7.59
C LEU A 249 7.73 -12.18 -6.31
N LEU A 250 7.64 -12.93 -5.24
CA LEU A 250 8.19 -12.64 -3.92
C LEU A 250 9.20 -13.70 -3.53
N ARG A 251 10.40 -13.27 -3.17
CA ARG A 251 11.45 -14.15 -2.69
C ARG A 251 11.81 -13.80 -1.26
N ALA A 252 11.70 -14.78 -0.38
CA ALA A 252 12.09 -14.64 1.02
C ALA A 252 13.62 -14.50 1.14
N LYS A 253 14.05 -13.57 2.00
CA LYS A 253 15.45 -13.36 2.37
C LYS A 253 15.63 -13.72 3.82
N ALA A 254 16.74 -14.35 4.16
CA ALA A 254 17.09 -14.67 5.52
C ALA A 254 17.69 -13.46 6.24
N TYR A 255 17.24 -13.23 7.47
CA TYR A 255 17.78 -12.26 8.42
C TYR A 255 18.23 -13.04 9.64
N THR A 256 19.46 -12.86 10.07
CA THR A 256 20.07 -13.64 11.16
C THR A 256 20.80 -12.74 12.13
N LEU A 257 20.60 -12.98 13.42
CA LEU A 257 21.30 -12.28 14.50
C LEU A 257 21.80 -13.29 15.52
N GLY A 258 23.10 -13.26 15.81
CA GLY A 258 23.73 -14.15 16.81
C GLY A 258 24.02 -13.42 18.12
N TYR A 259 23.98 -14.15 19.22
CA TYR A 259 24.43 -13.65 20.51
C TYR A 259 25.34 -14.67 21.21
N THR A 260 26.24 -14.15 22.02
CA THR A 260 27.25 -14.94 22.73
C THR A 260 27.34 -14.47 24.17
N TYR A 261 27.48 -15.42 25.11
CA TYR A 261 27.69 -15.11 26.52
C TYR A 261 28.57 -16.15 27.21
N SER A 262 29.19 -15.77 28.32
CA SER A 262 29.97 -16.67 29.13
C SER A 262 29.12 -17.45 30.14
N THR A 263 29.39 -18.73 30.32
CA THR A 263 28.71 -19.57 31.31
C THR A 263 28.85 -19.01 32.73
N PHE A 264 30.03 -18.40 33.05
CA PHE A 264 30.25 -17.79 34.35
C PHE A 264 29.37 -16.55 34.59
N ALA A 265 29.14 -15.72 33.53
CA ALA A 265 28.28 -14.57 33.63
C ALA A 265 26.80 -15.02 33.83
N ALA A 266 26.37 -16.05 33.13
CA ALA A 266 25.01 -16.61 33.28
C ALA A 266 24.82 -17.16 34.72
N PHE A 267 25.80 -17.91 35.25
CA PHE A 267 25.71 -18.43 36.61
C PHE A 267 25.65 -17.32 37.67
N ASN A 268 26.45 -16.28 37.51
CA ASN A 268 26.45 -15.15 38.46
C ASN A 268 25.13 -14.39 38.42
N LEU A 269 24.58 -14.15 37.24
CA LEU A 269 23.28 -13.42 37.08
C LEU A 269 22.14 -14.25 37.67
N LEU A 270 22.10 -15.54 37.40
CA LEU A 270 21.12 -16.44 37.96
C LEU A 270 21.16 -16.48 39.51
N ARG A 271 22.37 -16.47 40.08
CA ARG A 271 22.55 -16.51 41.54
C ARG A 271 22.24 -15.19 42.24
N THR A 272 22.56 -14.04 41.59
CA THR A 272 22.39 -12.72 42.19
C THR A 272 21.02 -12.11 41.97
N GLN A 273 20.44 -12.32 40.78
CA GLN A 273 19.19 -11.67 40.37
C GLN A 273 18.07 -12.64 40.01
N ASN A 274 18.32 -13.94 40.02
CA ASN A 274 17.38 -14.98 39.60
C ASN A 274 16.85 -14.78 38.16
N VAL A 275 17.70 -14.28 37.27
CA VAL A 275 17.39 -14.02 35.85
C VAL A 275 18.19 -14.98 34.99
N ASP A 276 17.54 -15.63 34.02
CA ASP A 276 18.21 -16.43 33.01
C ASP A 276 18.75 -15.53 31.90
N LEU A 277 20.08 -15.52 31.74
CA LEU A 277 20.78 -14.70 30.77
C LEU A 277 20.47 -15.16 29.32
N LYS A 278 20.23 -16.45 29.11
CA LYS A 278 19.88 -17.02 27.81
C LYS A 278 18.56 -16.42 27.31
N ASP A 279 17.53 -16.42 28.17
CA ASP A 279 16.20 -15.94 27.82
C ASP A 279 16.21 -14.42 27.61
N LEU A 280 16.90 -13.69 28.49
CA LEU A 280 17.05 -12.24 28.39
C LEU A 280 17.72 -11.80 27.07
N LEU A 281 18.83 -12.46 26.70
CA LEU A 281 19.54 -12.16 25.46
C LEU A 281 18.76 -12.62 24.22
N GLY A 282 18.08 -13.76 24.33
CA GLY A 282 17.21 -14.28 23.24
C GLY A 282 16.05 -13.32 22.93
N GLU A 283 15.37 -12.85 23.99
CA GLU A 283 14.30 -11.84 23.82
C GLU A 283 14.84 -10.51 23.30
N GLY A 284 15.96 -10.04 23.82
CA GLY A 284 16.60 -8.81 23.33
C GLY A 284 17.00 -8.89 21.86
N ALA A 285 17.61 -9.98 21.45
CA ALA A 285 18.02 -10.21 20.06
C ALA A 285 16.80 -10.36 19.13
N ALA A 286 15.71 -11.00 19.58
CA ALA A 286 14.49 -11.09 18.81
C ALA A 286 13.83 -9.72 18.59
N ASN A 287 13.83 -8.88 19.63
CA ASN A 287 13.29 -7.53 19.54
C ASN A 287 14.08 -6.66 18.55
N GLU A 288 15.41 -6.75 18.60
CA GLU A 288 16.28 -6.02 17.68
C GLU A 288 16.08 -6.46 16.24
N LEU A 289 16.00 -7.77 16.02
CA LEU A 289 15.75 -8.32 14.68
C LEU A 289 14.41 -7.84 14.08
N VAL A 290 13.35 -7.81 14.90
CA VAL A 290 12.04 -7.30 14.46
C VAL A 290 12.11 -5.80 14.18
N ALA A 291 12.75 -5.03 15.04
CA ALA A 291 12.90 -3.58 14.87
C ALA A 291 13.68 -3.24 13.58
N GLU A 292 14.74 -3.99 13.27
CA GLU A 292 15.49 -3.83 12.04
C GLU A 292 14.64 -4.13 10.80
N ILE A 293 13.86 -5.19 10.84
CA ILE A 293 12.96 -5.57 9.74
C ILE A 293 11.88 -4.51 9.52
N ASP A 294 11.24 -4.05 10.58
CA ASP A 294 10.24 -2.97 10.51
C ASP A 294 10.87 -1.69 9.93
N ALA A 295 12.06 -1.30 10.40
CA ALA A 295 12.78 -0.15 9.90
C ALA A 295 13.14 -0.26 8.40
N LEU A 296 13.55 -1.45 7.95
CA LEU A 296 13.86 -1.70 6.53
C LEU A 296 12.61 -1.58 5.63
N VAL A 297 11.45 -2.02 6.10
CA VAL A 297 10.19 -1.87 5.35
C VAL A 297 9.77 -0.41 5.29
N TYR A 298 9.84 0.31 6.40
CA TYR A 298 9.49 1.74 6.42
C TYR A 298 10.48 2.62 5.65
N LYS A 299 11.74 2.20 5.56
CA LYS A 299 12.71 2.82 4.66
C LYS A 299 12.31 2.67 3.19
N ASP A 300 11.74 1.52 2.81
CA ASP A 300 11.20 1.34 1.46
C ASP A 300 10.00 2.27 1.22
N PHE A 301 9.18 2.59 2.24
CA PHE A 301 8.10 3.56 2.12
C PHE A 301 8.64 4.97 1.83
N ALA A 302 9.69 5.39 2.57
CA ALA A 302 10.37 6.66 2.33
C ALA A 302 10.95 6.75 0.90
N ASN A 303 11.40 5.61 0.36
CA ASN A 303 11.95 5.51 -0.98
C ASN A 303 10.88 5.17 -2.04
N SER A 304 9.60 5.32 -1.75
CA SER A 304 8.52 5.00 -2.70
C SER A 304 8.54 5.84 -3.97
N GLY A 305 9.26 6.97 -3.97
CA GLY A 305 9.32 7.90 -5.10
C GLY A 305 7.99 8.62 -5.34
N THR A 306 7.16 8.74 -4.31
CA THR A 306 5.89 9.48 -4.44
C THR A 306 6.15 10.95 -4.75
N THR A 307 5.36 11.51 -5.66
CA THR A 307 5.35 12.94 -5.99
C THR A 307 4.23 13.68 -5.27
N LEU A 308 3.42 12.96 -4.50
CA LEU A 308 2.29 13.54 -3.77
C LEU A 308 2.78 13.99 -2.40
N GLY A 309 3.16 15.26 -2.30
CA GLY A 309 3.71 15.84 -1.09
C GLY A 309 2.93 17.07 -0.63
N VAL A 310 2.90 17.27 0.69
CA VAL A 310 2.38 18.46 1.36
C VAL A 310 3.40 18.88 2.40
N THR A 311 3.61 20.18 2.56
CA THR A 311 4.52 20.71 3.58
C THR A 311 3.75 21.32 4.75
N PHE A 312 4.30 21.18 5.95
CA PHE A 312 3.86 21.83 7.17
C PHE A 312 5.04 22.50 7.84
N ASN A 313 4.97 23.80 8.10
CA ASN A 313 6.02 24.49 8.85
C ASN A 313 5.70 24.37 10.35
N MET A 314 6.63 23.81 11.14
CA MET A 314 6.47 23.65 12.58
C MET A 314 6.61 24.97 13.35
N ASN A 315 7.28 25.97 12.77
CA ASN A 315 7.51 27.25 13.42
C ASN A 315 6.45 28.27 13.01
N PRO A 316 5.56 28.70 13.91
CA PRO A 316 4.56 29.70 13.58
C PRO A 316 5.20 31.08 13.32
N THR A 317 4.84 31.70 12.20
CA THR A 317 5.22 33.08 11.89
C THR A 317 4.11 34.04 12.35
N GLY A 318 4.03 34.35 13.64
CA GLY A 318 3.03 35.27 14.18
C GLY A 318 2.63 34.95 15.62
N TYR A 319 1.67 35.73 16.14
CA TYR A 319 1.11 35.54 17.49
C TYR A 319 -0.06 34.54 17.44
N PHE A 320 0.26 33.27 17.29
CA PHE A 320 -0.74 32.20 17.42
C PHE A 320 -0.50 31.41 18.70
N SER A 321 -1.57 30.86 19.28
CA SER A 321 -1.45 29.81 20.26
C SER A 321 -0.80 28.59 19.59
N GLU A 322 0.26 28.03 20.17
CA GLU A 322 0.93 26.85 19.62
C GLU A 322 -0.07 25.71 19.38
N HIS A 323 -0.99 25.52 20.29
CA HIS A 323 -2.02 24.49 20.19
C HIS A 323 -2.91 24.70 18.95
N GLU A 324 -3.41 25.92 18.69
CA GLU A 324 -4.22 26.22 17.51
C GLU A 324 -3.43 26.05 16.23
N TYR A 325 -2.15 26.42 16.24
CA TYR A 325 -1.29 26.28 15.08
C TYR A 325 -1.03 24.81 14.73
N TYR A 326 -0.78 23.99 15.75
CA TYR A 326 -0.53 22.55 15.55
C TYR A 326 -1.77 21.80 15.04
N GLN A 327 -2.99 22.30 15.25
CA GLN A 327 -4.19 21.76 14.61
C GLN A 327 -4.11 21.82 13.07
N GLY A 328 -3.31 22.75 12.52
CA GLY A 328 -3.01 22.86 11.09
C GLY A 328 -2.33 21.61 10.52
N PHE A 329 -1.53 20.90 11.32
CA PHE A 329 -0.90 19.64 10.91
C PHE A 329 -1.94 18.55 10.58
N GLY A 330 -3.01 18.45 11.36
CA GLY A 330 -4.11 17.53 11.07
C GLY A 330 -4.76 17.81 9.70
N ASN A 331 -4.89 19.08 9.32
CA ASN A 331 -5.40 19.46 8.00
C ASN A 331 -4.44 19.05 6.89
N ARG A 332 -3.12 19.09 7.11
CA ARG A 332 -2.12 18.62 6.14
C ARG A 332 -2.17 17.11 5.95
N LEU A 333 -2.37 16.33 7.02
CA LEU A 333 -2.59 14.89 6.91
C LEU A 333 -3.83 14.56 6.06
N ILE A 334 -4.94 15.28 6.29
CA ILE A 334 -6.17 15.12 5.49
C ILE A 334 -5.93 15.57 4.03
N GLN A 335 -5.18 16.64 3.81
CA GLN A 335 -4.83 17.10 2.46
C GLN A 335 -4.00 16.05 1.72
N ALA A 336 -3.03 15.42 2.37
CA ALA A 336 -2.25 14.32 1.81
C ALA A 336 -3.13 13.11 1.45
N GLN A 337 -4.09 12.74 2.30
CA GLN A 337 -5.11 11.73 1.96
C GLN A 337 -5.92 12.14 0.73
N GLN A 338 -6.29 13.41 0.63
CA GLN A 338 -7.08 13.91 -0.50
C GLN A 338 -6.30 13.87 -1.82
N LEU A 339 -4.99 14.11 -1.80
CA LEU A 339 -4.13 13.98 -2.99
C LEU A 339 -4.14 12.53 -3.53
N VAL A 340 -4.01 11.54 -2.65
CA VAL A 340 -4.12 10.13 -3.07
C VAL A 340 -5.53 9.83 -3.59
N TRP A 341 -6.57 10.32 -2.92
CA TRP A 341 -7.93 10.17 -3.39
C TRP A 341 -8.17 10.81 -4.77
N GLN A 342 -7.62 12.00 -5.00
CA GLN A 342 -7.73 12.67 -6.30
C GLN A 342 -7.01 11.88 -7.41
N LYS A 343 -5.85 11.29 -7.08
CA LYS A 343 -5.07 10.51 -8.03
C LYS A 343 -5.72 9.16 -8.35
N THR A 344 -6.21 8.46 -7.32
CA THR A 344 -6.74 7.10 -7.46
C THR A 344 -8.26 7.04 -7.66
N ARG A 345 -8.99 8.11 -7.26
CA ARG A 345 -10.46 8.21 -7.25
C ARG A 345 -11.19 7.11 -6.48
N LYS A 346 -10.46 6.24 -5.79
CA LYS A 346 -11.02 5.03 -5.17
C LYS A 346 -10.50 4.77 -3.76
N ILE A 347 -9.29 5.17 -3.45
CA ILE A 347 -8.57 4.78 -2.24
C ILE A 347 -8.13 6.01 -1.47
N ARG A 348 -8.30 5.95 -0.14
CA ARG A 348 -7.73 6.90 0.80
C ARG A 348 -6.75 6.17 1.70
N PRO A 349 -5.56 6.71 1.95
CA PRO A 349 -4.65 6.19 2.97
C PRO A 349 -5.36 6.05 4.31
N ASN A 350 -5.06 4.96 5.01
CA ASN A 350 -5.62 4.64 6.32
C ASN A 350 -4.55 4.45 7.40
N VAL A 351 -3.28 4.50 7.02
CA VAL A 351 -2.14 4.40 7.92
C VAL A 351 -1.19 5.56 7.64
N ALA A 352 -0.65 6.15 8.68
CA ALA A 352 0.41 7.16 8.60
C ALA A 352 1.58 6.74 9.47
N VAL A 353 2.77 6.66 8.86
CA VAL A 353 4.04 6.43 9.54
C VAL A 353 4.71 7.78 9.73
N LEU A 354 4.90 8.18 10.97
CA LEU A 354 5.33 9.49 11.37
C LEU A 354 6.78 9.45 11.88
N GLY A 355 7.58 10.43 11.49
CA GLY A 355 8.83 10.73 12.18
C GLY A 355 8.59 11.33 13.56
N MET A 356 9.63 11.53 14.36
CA MET A 356 9.50 11.99 15.74
C MET A 356 8.76 13.33 15.87
N ASN A 357 9.05 14.31 15.01
CA ASN A 357 8.37 15.60 14.99
C ASN A 357 6.91 15.48 14.57
N GLY A 358 6.62 14.60 13.60
CA GLY A 358 5.25 14.29 13.20
C GLY A 358 4.44 13.62 14.30
N ALA A 359 5.04 12.72 15.05
CA ALA A 359 4.41 12.07 16.20
C ALA A 359 4.16 13.06 17.36
N TYR A 360 5.10 13.96 17.61
CA TYR A 360 4.92 15.06 18.57
C TYR A 360 3.71 15.92 18.20
N LEU A 361 3.64 16.38 16.96
CA LEU A 361 2.50 17.18 16.48
C LEU A 361 1.17 16.42 16.54
N ALA A 362 1.20 15.12 16.19
CA ALA A 362 0.00 14.29 16.19
C ALA A 362 -0.63 14.14 17.59
N ARG A 363 0.18 14.08 18.63
CA ARG A 363 -0.29 14.01 20.03
C ARG A 363 -1.02 15.28 20.51
N HIS A 364 -0.79 16.42 19.83
CA HIS A 364 -1.44 17.70 20.14
C HIS A 364 -2.73 17.93 19.34
N LEU A 365 -3.10 17.00 18.42
CA LEU A 365 -4.30 17.18 17.61
C LEU A 365 -5.60 16.91 18.38
N ASP A 366 -6.58 17.80 18.21
CA ASP A 366 -7.93 17.57 18.69
C ASP A 366 -8.58 16.38 17.99
N GLY A 367 -9.08 15.42 18.78
CA GLY A 367 -9.63 14.16 18.24
C GLY A 367 -8.58 13.06 18.03
N PHE A 368 -7.34 13.25 18.47
CA PHE A 368 -6.38 12.16 18.60
C PHE A 368 -6.81 11.21 19.72
N THR A 369 -6.85 9.92 19.40
CA THR A 369 -7.14 8.86 20.36
C THR A 369 -5.87 8.08 20.62
N SER A 370 -5.27 8.24 21.80
CA SER A 370 -4.04 7.54 22.18
C SER A 370 -4.29 6.04 22.37
N GLN A 371 -3.38 5.22 21.86
CA GLN A 371 -3.30 3.78 22.06
C GLN A 371 -1.88 3.36 22.46
N GLU A 372 -1.14 4.29 23.09
CA GLU A 372 0.25 4.06 23.47
C GLU A 372 0.37 2.95 24.52
N GLN A 373 1.39 2.12 24.35
CA GLN A 373 1.80 1.14 25.34
C GLN A 373 2.61 1.83 26.46
N SER A 374 2.63 1.25 27.65
CA SER A 374 3.29 1.83 28.81
C SER A 374 4.81 1.97 28.68
N ASN A 375 5.47 1.22 27.79
CA ASN A 375 6.90 1.33 27.49
C ASN A 375 7.15 1.00 26.02
N PRO A 376 6.90 1.93 25.09
CA PRO A 376 7.15 1.69 23.68
C PRO A 376 8.65 1.60 23.40
N VAL A 377 9.08 0.58 22.68
CA VAL A 377 10.45 0.40 22.21
C VAL A 377 10.42 0.28 20.69
N GLY A 378 11.21 1.11 20.01
CA GLY A 378 11.28 1.09 18.54
C GLY A 378 10.02 1.62 17.89
N VAL A 379 9.65 1.02 16.75
CA VAL A 379 8.47 1.41 16.00
C VAL A 379 7.20 0.93 16.70
N HIS A 380 6.26 1.81 16.94
CA HIS A 380 5.02 1.49 17.66
C HIS A 380 3.83 2.31 17.20
N VAL A 381 2.63 1.80 17.47
CA VAL A 381 1.37 2.50 17.19
C VAL A 381 1.11 3.48 18.33
N ILE A 382 1.00 4.77 18.01
CA ILE A 382 0.70 5.82 18.99
C ILE A 382 -0.80 6.04 19.20
N GLY A 383 -1.60 5.78 18.16
CA GLY A 383 -3.04 5.99 18.26
C GLY A 383 -3.72 6.11 16.91
N SER A 384 -4.87 6.77 16.90
CA SER A 384 -5.63 7.02 15.67
C SER A 384 -6.14 8.47 15.61
N TYR A 385 -6.23 9.01 14.40
CA TYR A 385 -6.73 10.32 14.09
C TYR A 385 -7.61 10.29 12.84
N ARG A 386 -8.90 10.61 12.98
CA ARG A 386 -9.87 10.69 11.86
C ARG A 386 -9.79 9.53 10.86
N GLY A 387 -9.65 8.30 11.36
CA GLY A 387 -9.59 7.09 10.52
C GLY A 387 -8.19 6.74 10.00
N LEU A 388 -7.16 7.52 10.34
CA LEU A 388 -5.76 7.17 10.17
C LEU A 388 -5.24 6.46 11.41
N THR A 389 -4.61 5.32 11.24
CA THR A 389 -3.78 4.70 12.28
C THR A 389 -2.40 5.33 12.23
N LEU A 390 -1.94 5.87 13.35
CA LEU A 390 -0.68 6.58 13.45
C LEU A 390 0.39 5.69 14.07
N ILE A 391 1.53 5.55 13.38
CA ILE A 391 2.69 4.76 13.79
C ILE A 391 3.86 5.71 13.94
N GLU A 392 4.55 5.69 15.06
CA GLU A 392 5.80 6.41 15.27
C GLU A 392 6.97 5.53 14.86
N ASN A 393 7.84 6.04 14.01
CA ASN A 393 9.05 5.39 13.58
C ASN A 393 10.28 6.25 13.92
N PRO A 394 11.04 5.90 14.98
CA PRO A 394 12.22 6.66 15.38
C PRO A 394 13.43 6.48 14.45
N PHE A 395 13.39 5.50 13.54
CA PHE A 395 14.45 5.22 12.57
C PHE A 395 14.26 5.93 11.22
N GLN A 396 13.20 6.70 11.08
CA GLN A 396 12.89 7.52 9.91
C GLN A 396 13.39 8.94 10.14
N ASP A 397 13.49 9.72 9.06
CA ASP A 397 13.71 11.17 9.16
C ASP A 397 12.65 11.80 10.08
N GLU A 398 13.10 12.61 11.03
CA GLU A 398 12.25 13.21 12.07
C GLU A 398 11.10 14.04 11.48
N ASP A 399 11.35 14.65 10.34
CA ASP A 399 10.43 15.58 9.66
C ASP A 399 9.57 14.93 8.58
N LEU A 400 9.77 13.65 8.32
CA LEU A 400 9.05 12.93 7.28
C LEU A 400 7.87 12.16 7.85
N CYS A 401 6.70 12.36 7.25
CA CYS A 401 5.48 11.60 7.55
C CYS A 401 4.97 10.97 6.27
N ILE A 402 4.77 9.66 6.25
CA ILE A 402 4.37 8.91 5.06
C ILE A 402 2.98 8.31 5.30
N LEU A 403 2.04 8.66 4.44
CA LEU A 403 0.72 8.07 4.43
C LEU A 403 0.69 6.91 3.45
N THR A 404 0.08 5.81 3.86
CA THR A 404 -0.01 4.60 3.06
C THR A 404 -1.39 3.95 3.19
N PHE A 405 -1.72 3.06 2.26
CA PHE A 405 -2.97 2.34 2.29
C PHE A 405 -2.74 0.85 2.57
N LYS A 406 -3.34 0.37 3.65
CA LYS A 406 -3.50 -1.04 3.92
C LYS A 406 -4.91 -1.47 3.51
N GLY A 407 -5.01 -2.27 2.49
CA GLY A 407 -6.26 -2.86 2.03
C GLY A 407 -6.44 -4.30 2.48
N ASN A 408 -7.26 -5.02 1.74
CA ASN A 408 -7.48 -6.45 1.89
C ASN A 408 -6.37 -7.24 1.19
N ASP A 409 -6.46 -8.56 1.18
CA ASP A 409 -5.42 -9.47 0.66
C ASP A 409 -5.06 -9.27 -0.83
N PHE A 410 -5.87 -8.52 -1.58
CA PHE A 410 -5.63 -8.26 -3.02
C PHE A 410 -5.36 -6.79 -3.34
N THR A 411 -5.47 -5.89 -2.37
CA THR A 411 -5.28 -4.45 -2.57
C THR A 411 -4.50 -3.85 -1.41
N GLY A 412 -3.32 -3.36 -1.68
CA GLY A 412 -2.48 -2.70 -0.69
C GLY A 412 -1.34 -1.96 -1.36
N SER A 413 -0.68 -1.10 -0.62
CA SER A 413 0.50 -0.36 -1.09
C SER A 413 1.76 -1.21 -1.08
N TYR A 414 1.87 -2.10 -0.09
CA TYR A 414 3.07 -2.87 0.17
C TYR A 414 2.72 -4.27 0.70
N ALA A 415 3.45 -5.29 0.24
CA ALA A 415 3.28 -6.67 0.65
C ALA A 415 4.50 -7.17 1.41
N VAL A 416 4.25 -7.84 2.53
CA VAL A 416 5.25 -8.55 3.33
C VAL A 416 4.81 -10.01 3.44
N GLY A 417 5.65 -10.91 2.96
CA GLY A 417 5.43 -12.35 3.08
C GLY A 417 6.35 -12.95 4.15
N GLU A 418 5.78 -13.72 5.06
CA GLU A 418 6.49 -14.44 6.09
C GLU A 418 6.60 -15.91 5.71
N TYR A 419 7.83 -16.38 5.47
CA TYR A 419 8.10 -17.77 5.14
C TYR A 419 8.47 -18.56 6.38
N MET A 420 9.41 -18.02 7.18
CA MET A 420 9.85 -18.61 8.43
C MET A 420 9.80 -17.54 9.52
N PRO A 421 9.09 -17.76 10.62
CA PRO A 421 9.09 -16.84 11.75
C PRO A 421 10.46 -16.85 12.43
N VAL A 422 10.63 -16.03 13.44
CA VAL A 422 11.89 -16.01 14.21
C VAL A 422 12.10 -17.35 14.91
N VAL A 423 13.16 -18.03 14.53
CA VAL A 423 13.56 -19.34 15.07
C VAL A 423 14.93 -19.20 15.71
N GLN A 424 15.12 -19.83 16.85
CA GLN A 424 16.38 -19.86 17.57
C GLN A 424 17.13 -21.16 17.31
N THR A 425 18.45 -21.08 17.08
CA THR A 425 19.31 -22.26 16.97
C THR A 425 19.57 -22.89 18.34
N GLN A 426 20.01 -24.13 18.35
CA GLN A 426 20.46 -24.76 19.59
C GLN A 426 21.68 -24.02 20.15
N LEU A 427 21.79 -24.02 21.49
CA LEU A 427 22.92 -23.43 22.19
C LEU A 427 24.15 -24.28 21.95
N LEU A 428 25.19 -23.68 21.40
CA LEU A 428 26.51 -24.30 21.25
C LEU A 428 27.42 -23.81 22.36
N GLN A 429 27.98 -24.75 23.13
CA GLN A 429 28.98 -24.49 24.16
C GLN A 429 30.36 -24.83 23.63
N TYR A 430 31.29 -23.88 23.74
CA TYR A 430 32.67 -24.07 23.35
C TYR A 430 33.56 -24.44 24.56
N GLU A 431 34.75 -24.94 24.29
CA GLU A 431 35.73 -25.35 25.34
C GLU A 431 36.16 -24.17 26.23
N ASP A 432 36.04 -22.94 25.78
CA ASP A 432 36.30 -21.71 26.51
C ASP A 432 35.16 -21.23 27.41
N PHE A 433 34.14 -22.08 27.67
CA PHE A 433 32.93 -21.77 28.43
C PHE A 433 32.09 -20.66 27.82
N ARG A 434 32.24 -20.41 26.53
CA ARG A 434 31.43 -19.49 25.78
C ARG A 434 30.22 -20.23 25.15
N ASN A 435 29.04 -19.67 25.35
CA ASN A 435 27.82 -20.16 24.78
C ASN A 435 27.41 -19.24 23.62
N THR A 436 27.02 -19.81 22.49
CA THR A 436 26.58 -19.08 21.32
C THR A 436 25.26 -19.63 20.81
N SER A 437 24.36 -18.74 20.47
CA SER A 437 23.10 -19.08 19.80
C SER A 437 22.76 -18.00 18.79
N SER A 438 21.95 -18.33 17.80
CA SER A 438 21.56 -17.40 16.76
C SER A 438 20.05 -17.45 16.52
N LEU A 439 19.49 -16.34 16.16
CA LEU A 439 18.09 -16.20 15.70
C LEU A 439 18.09 -16.03 14.19
N ALA A 440 17.12 -16.60 13.53
CA ALA A 440 16.92 -16.44 12.10
C ALA A 440 15.44 -16.31 11.78
N THR A 441 15.14 -15.48 10.78
CA THR A 441 13.81 -15.37 10.16
C THR A 441 13.94 -15.22 8.65
N MET A 442 12.92 -15.61 7.92
CA MET A 442 12.89 -15.44 6.46
C MET A 442 11.61 -14.72 6.05
N ILE A 443 11.78 -13.54 5.51
CA ILE A 443 10.68 -12.70 5.02
C ILE A 443 10.94 -12.23 3.60
N SER A 444 9.87 -12.01 2.87
CA SER A 444 9.88 -11.32 1.57
C SER A 444 9.19 -9.98 1.71
N LYS A 445 9.64 -8.99 0.96
CA LYS A 445 9.06 -7.66 0.93
C LYS A 445 9.00 -7.12 -0.48
N LYS A 446 7.89 -6.47 -0.83
CA LYS A 446 7.71 -5.86 -2.15
C LYS A 446 6.71 -4.71 -2.11
N MET A 447 7.06 -3.62 -2.78
CA MET A 447 6.13 -2.53 -3.07
C MET A 447 5.18 -2.95 -4.19
N LEU A 448 3.87 -2.83 -3.97
CA LEU A 448 2.83 -3.19 -4.93
C LEU A 448 2.44 -2.00 -5.79
N ASN A 449 2.18 -0.85 -5.15
CA ASN A 449 1.74 0.34 -5.86
C ASN A 449 2.25 1.61 -5.19
N THR A 450 3.03 2.39 -5.93
CA THR A 450 3.61 3.67 -5.46
C THR A 450 2.59 4.80 -5.39
N ASN A 451 1.46 4.69 -6.13
CA ASN A 451 0.41 5.71 -6.16
C ASN A 451 -0.42 5.79 -4.87
N PHE A 452 -0.25 4.82 -3.95
CA PHE A 452 -0.96 4.79 -2.66
C PHE A 452 -0.20 5.49 -1.54
N PHE A 453 0.94 6.06 -1.86
CA PHE A 453 1.75 6.81 -0.91
C PHE A 453 1.53 8.32 -1.09
N ALA A 454 1.52 9.02 0.01
CA ALA A 454 1.64 10.48 0.07
C ALA A 454 2.57 10.86 1.20
N GLU A 455 3.19 12.01 1.05
CA GLU A 455 4.21 12.51 1.97
C GLU A 455 3.76 13.82 2.62
N VAL A 456 4.01 13.98 3.89
CA VAL A 456 3.93 15.27 4.59
C VAL A 456 5.30 15.56 5.16
N THR A 457 5.95 16.59 4.63
CA THR A 457 7.26 17.05 5.10
C THR A 457 7.08 18.20 6.08
N ILE A 458 7.69 18.08 7.25
CA ILE A 458 7.72 19.15 8.24
C ILE A 458 8.94 20.03 7.94
N THR A 459 8.75 21.35 7.95
CA THR A 459 9.81 22.32 7.77
C THR A 459 9.95 23.19 9.03
N HIS A 460 11.14 23.72 9.26
CA HIS A 460 11.49 24.53 10.41
C HIS A 460 11.88 25.96 10.00
N ASP A 461 11.16 26.52 9.02
CA ASP A 461 11.44 27.86 8.54
C ASP A 461 11.07 28.92 9.60
N TYR A 462 12.08 29.47 10.22
CA TYR A 462 11.95 30.70 10.99
C TYR A 462 11.82 31.83 9.95
N GLY A 463 10.58 32.29 9.70
CA GLY A 463 10.36 33.41 8.77
C GLY A 463 11.38 34.53 9.04
N THR A 464 11.80 35.26 8.00
CA THR A 464 12.80 36.33 8.01
C THR A 464 12.43 37.53 8.89
N ALA A 465 11.66 37.36 9.94
CA ALA A 465 11.43 38.40 10.96
C ALA A 465 12.52 38.28 12.02
N SER A 466 13.59 39.07 11.76
CA SER A 466 14.52 39.61 12.75
C SER A 466 14.47 39.05 14.18
N ASN A 467 15.55 38.34 14.54
CA ASN A 467 16.10 38.29 15.90
C ASN A 467 15.18 38.02 17.07
N VAL A 468 14.54 36.88 17.10
CA VAL A 468 14.16 36.29 18.39
C VAL A 468 14.98 35.01 18.60
N VAL A 469 16.12 35.17 19.24
CA VAL A 469 16.93 34.08 19.76
C VAL A 469 16.14 33.52 20.95
N TYR A 470 15.39 32.42 20.75
CA TYR A 470 14.97 31.61 21.88
C TYR A 470 16.17 30.82 22.37
N ASN A 471 16.84 31.38 23.41
CA ASN A 471 17.73 30.60 24.24
C ASN A 471 16.88 29.54 24.96
N HIS A 472 16.86 28.33 24.45
CA HIS A 472 16.53 27.17 25.27
C HIS A 472 17.70 26.97 26.25
N GLY A 473 17.59 27.66 27.40
CA GLY A 473 18.43 27.35 28.56
C GLY A 473 18.14 25.92 28.98
N ILE A 474 19.21 25.12 29.02
CA ILE A 474 19.33 23.78 29.58
C ILE A 474 18.82 23.75 31.02
#